data_24a37bbc89cce410f089c8e95f780617
#
_entry.id   24a37bbc89cce410f089c8e95f780617
#
_cell.length_a   1.000
_cell.length_b   1.000
_cell.length_c   1.000
_cell.angle_alpha   90.00
_cell.angle_beta   90.00
_cell.angle_gamma   90.00
#
_symmetry.space_group_name_H-M   'P 1'
#
loop_
_entity.id
_entity.type
_entity.pdbx_description
1 polymer ?
#
loop_
_entity_poly.entity_id
_entity_poly.type
_entity_poly.pdbx_seq_one_letter_code
_entity_poly.pdbx_strand_id
1 'polypeptide(L)'
;MRAKNILSILFIAISLNSCSSDEPQWADPEAHEKTVKLNEQYGPLMVGTWQYENISDTQRYFERLTFQGDGTLTGMRKWQTRKLVTIDGEQRYTDWENVEPLEGTFSGTWKLSYYSPEGENGEKRNCLLLNAHYEGANSGHMAYSNIATFDYADEKTLRFEGFYFKDKDGWITFLRGEAEPGF
;
A
#
# COMPACT_ATOMS: atom_id res chain seq x y z
N MET A 1 -86.50 -20.47 -0.28
CA MET A 1 -85.57 -19.38 -0.67
C MET A 1 -84.14 -19.85 -0.44
N ARG A 2 -83.37 -20.08 -1.50
CA ARG A 2 -81.97 -20.58 -1.39
C ARG A 2 -81.05 -19.41 -1.80
N ALA A 3 -80.24 -18.94 -0.87
CA ALA A 3 -79.22 -17.96 -1.12
C ALA A 3 -78.03 -18.67 -1.82
N LYS A 4 -77.66 -18.13 -2.99
CA LYS A 4 -76.45 -18.57 -3.71
C LYS A 4 -75.26 -17.74 -3.21
N ASN A 5 -74.32 -18.41 -2.56
CA ASN A 5 -73.04 -17.80 -2.22
C ASN A 5 -72.19 -17.71 -3.47
N ILE A 6 -71.90 -16.48 -3.89
CA ILE A 6 -70.96 -16.19 -4.94
C ILE A 6 -69.59 -16.03 -4.26
N LEU A 7 -68.75 -17.01 -4.48
CA LEU A 7 -67.34 -16.99 -4.01
C LEU A 7 -66.54 -16.15 -4.96
N SER A 8 -66.25 -14.90 -4.60
CA SER A 8 -65.33 -14.04 -5.34
C SER A 8 -63.91 -14.49 -5.06
N ILE A 9 -63.32 -15.13 -6.05
CA ILE A 9 -61.89 -15.47 -6.04
C ILE A 9 -61.14 -14.18 -6.39
N LEU A 10 -60.57 -13.54 -5.37
CA LEU A 10 -59.66 -12.41 -5.50
C LEU A 10 -58.31 -12.94 -6.00
N PHE A 11 -58.04 -12.83 -7.29
CA PHE A 11 -56.69 -13.04 -7.81
C PHE A 11 -55.76 -11.92 -7.31
N ILE A 12 -54.99 -12.22 -6.25
CA ILE A 12 -53.87 -11.40 -5.88
C ILE A 12 -52.78 -11.69 -6.94
N ALA A 13 -52.66 -10.80 -7.90
CA ALA A 13 -51.48 -10.75 -8.75
C ALA A 13 -50.29 -10.34 -7.86
N ILE A 14 -49.56 -11.34 -7.40
CA ILE A 14 -48.24 -11.11 -6.83
C ILE A 14 -47.37 -10.66 -7.98
N SER A 15 -47.23 -9.37 -8.17
CA SER A 15 -46.17 -8.79 -8.97
C SER A 15 -44.86 -9.22 -8.29
N LEU A 16 -44.25 -10.27 -8.86
CA LEU A 16 -42.85 -10.56 -8.64
C LEU A 16 -42.09 -9.35 -9.17
N ASN A 17 -41.91 -8.32 -8.32
CA ASN A 17 -40.86 -7.39 -8.52
C ASN A 17 -39.59 -8.24 -8.54
N SER A 18 -39.11 -8.53 -9.72
CA SER A 18 -37.75 -8.92 -9.99
C SER A 18 -36.88 -7.95 -9.18
N CYS A 19 -36.33 -8.40 -8.05
CA CYS A 19 -35.13 -7.78 -7.55
C CYS A 19 -34.15 -7.86 -8.72
N SER A 20 -34.05 -6.79 -9.51
CA SER A 20 -32.84 -6.54 -10.23
C SER A 20 -31.76 -6.59 -9.15
N SER A 21 -30.86 -7.56 -9.23
CA SER A 21 -29.62 -7.50 -8.51
C SER A 21 -28.98 -6.19 -8.96
N ASP A 22 -29.14 -5.14 -8.16
CA ASP A 22 -28.38 -3.91 -8.34
C ASP A 22 -26.93 -4.31 -8.08
N GLU A 23 -26.29 -4.86 -9.11
CA GLU A 23 -24.84 -4.95 -9.12
C GLU A 23 -24.32 -3.53 -8.88
N PRO A 24 -23.37 -3.34 -7.96
CA PRO A 24 -22.83 -2.02 -7.69
C PRO A 24 -22.39 -1.39 -9.02
N GLN A 25 -23.03 -0.31 -9.41
CA GLN A 25 -22.67 0.40 -10.64
C GLN A 25 -21.40 1.21 -10.34
N TRP A 26 -20.26 0.67 -10.71
CA TRP A 26 -18.97 1.33 -10.55
C TRP A 26 -18.91 2.57 -11.43
N ALA A 27 -18.42 3.67 -10.86
CA ALA A 27 -18.22 4.91 -11.61
C ALA A 27 -17.21 4.74 -12.77
N ASP A 28 -16.31 3.77 -12.64
CA ASP A 28 -15.33 3.39 -13.66
C ASP A 28 -15.21 1.85 -13.70
N PRO A 29 -16.05 1.17 -14.49
CA PRO A 29 -16.06 -0.30 -14.58
C PRO A 29 -14.74 -0.88 -15.08
N GLU A 30 -14.06 -0.20 -16.01
CA GLU A 30 -12.78 -0.66 -16.54
C GLU A 30 -11.68 -0.63 -15.48
N ALA A 31 -11.60 0.46 -14.71
CA ALA A 31 -10.64 0.57 -13.62
C ALA A 31 -10.93 -0.44 -12.51
N HIS A 32 -12.21 -0.71 -12.24
CA HIS A 32 -12.60 -1.76 -11.28
C HIS A 32 -12.14 -3.14 -11.75
N GLU A 33 -12.44 -3.53 -13.00
CA GLU A 33 -12.02 -4.82 -13.56
C GLU A 33 -10.50 -5.00 -13.51
N LYS A 34 -9.75 -3.98 -13.93
CA LYS A 34 -8.28 -4.00 -13.87
C LYS A 34 -7.75 -4.09 -12.44
N THR A 35 -8.41 -3.42 -11.48
CA THR A 35 -8.07 -3.52 -10.05
C THR A 35 -8.28 -4.94 -9.53
N VAL A 36 -9.39 -5.60 -9.90
CA VAL A 36 -9.64 -7.00 -9.52
C VAL A 36 -8.53 -7.90 -10.07
N LYS A 37 -8.24 -7.83 -11.36
CA LYS A 37 -7.16 -8.62 -12.00
C LYS A 37 -5.79 -8.36 -11.37
N LEU A 38 -5.48 -7.11 -11.05
CA LEU A 38 -4.23 -6.73 -10.38
C LEU A 38 -4.11 -7.40 -9.01
N ASN A 39 -5.21 -7.41 -8.22
CA ASN A 39 -5.22 -8.04 -6.91
C ASN A 39 -5.21 -9.58 -7.00
N GLU A 40 -5.88 -10.18 -7.98
CA GLU A 40 -5.81 -11.63 -8.22
C GLU A 40 -4.38 -12.07 -8.58
N GLN A 41 -3.70 -11.30 -9.41
CA GLN A 41 -2.35 -11.61 -9.88
C GLN A 41 -1.29 -11.37 -8.81
N TYR A 42 -1.31 -10.23 -8.15
CA TYR A 42 -0.22 -9.78 -7.27
C TYR A 42 -0.56 -9.80 -5.79
N GLY A 43 -1.85 -9.78 -5.41
CA GLY A 43 -2.25 -9.78 -3.99
C GLY A 43 -1.60 -10.90 -3.18
N PRO A 44 -1.67 -12.17 -3.61
CA PRO A 44 -1.00 -13.27 -2.91
C PRO A 44 0.52 -13.14 -2.84
N LEU A 45 1.15 -12.57 -3.88
CA LEU A 45 2.59 -12.35 -3.95
C LEU A 45 3.04 -11.21 -3.04
N MET A 46 2.20 -10.19 -2.84
CA MET A 46 2.47 -9.08 -1.91
C MET A 46 2.56 -9.54 -0.46
N VAL A 47 1.71 -10.52 -0.06
CA VAL A 47 1.64 -11.00 1.33
C VAL A 47 2.97 -11.58 1.79
N GLY A 48 3.46 -11.07 2.92
CA GLY A 48 4.74 -11.48 3.51
C GLY A 48 5.61 -10.30 3.89
N THR A 49 6.85 -10.59 4.25
CA THR A 49 7.81 -9.61 4.73
C THR A 49 8.85 -9.29 3.65
N TRP A 50 9.08 -8.01 3.47
CA TRP A 50 9.94 -7.42 2.46
C TRP A 50 10.91 -6.45 3.12
N GLN A 51 12.15 -6.41 2.64
CA GLN A 51 13.18 -5.55 3.21
C GLN A 51 13.96 -4.82 2.12
N TYR A 52 14.39 -3.62 2.46
CA TYR A 52 15.28 -2.80 1.65
C TYR A 52 16.38 -2.22 2.54
N GLU A 53 17.60 -2.24 2.06
CA GLU A 53 18.74 -1.66 2.73
C GLU A 53 19.55 -0.81 1.73
N ASN A 54 20.00 0.36 2.18
CA ASN A 54 20.92 1.22 1.44
C ASN A 54 21.99 1.75 2.39
N ILE A 55 23.24 1.37 2.17
CA ILE A 55 24.37 1.78 2.98
C ILE A 55 25.40 2.52 2.12
N SER A 56 25.79 3.69 2.56
CA SER A 56 26.89 4.49 2.01
C SER A 56 27.78 5.04 3.11
N ASP A 57 28.82 5.78 2.72
CA ASP A 57 29.71 6.41 3.69
C ASP A 57 29.02 7.42 4.60
N THR A 58 27.94 8.05 4.15
CA THR A 58 27.24 9.13 4.86
C THR A 58 25.82 8.80 5.26
N GLN A 59 25.31 7.64 4.86
CA GLN A 59 23.93 7.28 5.08
C GLN A 59 23.77 5.77 5.25
N ARG A 60 22.90 5.38 6.20
CA ARG A 60 22.45 4.01 6.42
C ARG A 60 20.93 4.03 6.51
N TYR A 61 20.29 3.26 5.65
CA TYR A 61 18.84 3.14 5.62
C TYR A 61 18.45 1.68 5.56
N PHE A 62 17.53 1.32 6.42
CA PHE A 62 16.87 0.02 6.42
C PHE A 62 15.37 0.21 6.54
N GLU A 63 14.62 -0.56 5.77
CA GLU A 63 13.17 -0.60 5.87
C GLU A 63 12.67 -2.03 5.72
N ARG A 64 11.74 -2.40 6.59
CA ARG A 64 11.02 -3.66 6.52
C ARG A 64 9.53 -3.39 6.46
N LEU A 65 8.85 -4.02 5.52
CA LEU A 65 7.41 -3.94 5.30
C LEU A 65 6.82 -5.34 5.40
N THR A 66 5.76 -5.51 6.18
CA THR A 66 5.01 -6.76 6.26
C THR A 66 3.58 -6.50 5.83
N PHE A 67 3.21 -7.07 4.68
CA PHE A 67 1.87 -6.99 4.11
C PHE A 67 1.05 -8.19 4.53
N GLN A 68 -0.12 -7.97 5.11
CA GLN A 68 -1.08 -9.01 5.51
C GLN A 68 -2.16 -9.16 4.44
N GLY A 69 -2.75 -10.36 4.34
CA GLY A 69 -3.80 -10.65 3.37
C GLY A 69 -5.13 -9.93 3.62
N ASP A 70 -5.31 -9.35 4.79
CA ASP A 70 -6.47 -8.53 5.15
C ASP A 70 -6.31 -7.04 4.78
N GLY A 71 -5.21 -6.67 4.13
CA GLY A 71 -4.89 -5.30 3.76
C GLY A 71 -4.21 -4.49 4.85
N THR A 72 -3.83 -5.10 5.98
CA THR A 72 -3.02 -4.43 7.00
C THR A 72 -1.54 -4.43 6.62
N LEU A 73 -0.83 -3.39 7.05
CA LEU A 73 0.59 -3.17 6.86
C LEU A 73 1.24 -2.91 8.22
N THR A 74 2.33 -3.59 8.50
CA THR A 74 3.25 -3.21 9.57
C THR A 74 4.65 -3.03 9.02
N GLY A 75 5.47 -2.26 9.69
CA GLY A 75 6.84 -2.08 9.24
C GLY A 75 7.74 -1.47 10.29
N MET A 76 9.00 -1.40 9.91
CA MET A 76 10.05 -0.76 10.70
C MET A 76 10.98 -0.01 9.75
N ARG A 77 11.40 1.17 10.16
CA ARG A 77 12.41 1.96 9.48
C ARG A 77 13.51 2.36 10.44
N LYS A 78 14.76 2.27 9.99
CA LYS A 78 15.93 2.80 10.66
C LYS A 78 16.72 3.64 9.67
N TRP A 79 17.01 4.86 10.01
CA TRP A 79 17.67 5.81 9.14
C TRP A 79 18.68 6.63 9.90
N GLN A 80 19.94 6.53 9.51
CA GLN A 80 21.04 7.28 10.12
C GLN A 80 21.83 8.02 9.05
N THR A 81 22.31 9.18 9.43
CA THR A 81 23.20 10.00 8.59
C THR A 81 24.43 10.44 9.39
N ARG A 82 25.50 10.75 8.67
CA ARG A 82 26.69 11.42 9.20
C ARG A 82 27.27 12.35 8.15
N LYS A 83 28.09 13.30 8.59
CA LYS A 83 28.70 14.30 7.73
C LYS A 83 30.20 14.10 7.66
N LEU A 84 30.80 14.38 6.50
CA LEU A 84 32.24 14.56 6.36
C LEU A 84 32.55 16.00 6.73
N VAL A 85 33.40 16.20 7.76
CA VAL A 85 33.82 17.52 8.27
C VAL A 85 35.33 17.63 8.22
N THR A 86 35.84 18.85 8.17
CA THR A 86 37.27 19.12 8.25
C THR A 86 37.58 19.69 9.65
N ILE A 87 38.40 19.00 10.43
CA ILE A 87 38.86 19.40 11.75
C ILE A 87 40.39 19.44 11.72
N ASP A 88 40.98 20.58 12.05
CA ASP A 88 42.44 20.79 12.04
C ASP A 88 43.12 20.44 10.70
N GLY A 89 42.38 20.66 9.59
CA GLY A 89 42.88 20.37 8.23
C GLY A 89 42.70 18.91 7.79
N GLU A 90 42.22 18.02 8.66
CA GLU A 90 41.95 16.62 8.34
C GLU A 90 40.44 16.38 8.11
N GLN A 91 40.10 15.57 7.11
CA GLN A 91 38.72 15.13 6.87
C GLN A 91 38.38 13.97 7.80
N ARG A 92 37.25 14.13 8.50
CA ARG A 92 36.73 13.11 9.44
C ARG A 92 35.20 13.05 9.31
N TYR A 93 34.63 11.84 9.50
CA TYR A 93 33.20 11.70 9.64
C TYR A 93 32.75 12.03 11.07
N THR A 94 31.59 12.69 11.19
CA THR A 94 30.88 12.79 12.47
C THR A 94 30.37 11.43 12.92
N ASP A 95 29.88 11.33 14.15
CA ASP A 95 29.11 10.17 14.60
C ASP A 95 27.83 10.03 13.79
N TRP A 96 27.25 8.82 13.78
CA TRP A 96 25.98 8.53 13.16
C TRP A 96 24.84 9.14 14.00
N GLU A 97 23.95 9.85 13.34
CA GLU A 97 22.78 10.49 13.93
C GLU A 97 21.51 9.92 13.30
N ASN A 98 20.50 9.62 14.12
CA ASN A 98 19.20 9.19 13.66
C ASN A 98 18.48 10.33 12.93
N VAL A 99 17.74 9.99 11.88
CA VAL A 99 16.89 10.92 11.12
C VAL A 99 15.51 10.97 11.75
N GLU A 100 15.39 11.69 12.87
CA GLU A 100 14.13 11.90 13.56
C GLU A 100 13.19 12.87 12.80
N PRO A 101 11.86 12.65 12.80
CA PRO A 101 11.12 11.58 13.45
C PRO A 101 10.85 10.37 12.52
N LEU A 102 11.61 10.20 11.44
CA LEU A 102 11.34 9.26 10.35
C LEU A 102 11.89 7.86 10.59
N GLU A 103 12.04 7.46 11.85
CA GLU A 103 12.45 6.11 12.23
C GLU A 103 11.50 5.49 13.26
N GLY A 104 11.53 4.17 13.38
CA GLY A 104 10.74 3.38 14.32
C GLY A 104 9.80 2.40 13.64
N THR A 105 8.93 1.77 14.43
CA THR A 105 7.86 0.90 13.97
C THR A 105 6.65 1.71 13.53
N PHE A 106 5.93 1.18 12.56
CA PHE A 106 4.70 1.78 12.06
C PHE A 106 3.69 0.72 11.66
N SER A 107 2.41 1.10 11.67
CA SER A 107 1.31 0.26 11.24
C SER A 107 0.29 1.04 10.41
N GLY A 108 -0.48 0.32 9.60
CA GLY A 108 -1.45 0.94 8.73
C GLY A 108 -2.09 -0.03 7.75
N THR A 109 -2.37 0.47 6.55
CA THR A 109 -3.06 -0.30 5.50
C THR A 109 -2.33 -0.19 4.16
N TRP A 110 -2.56 -1.19 3.32
CA TRP A 110 -2.11 -1.22 1.94
C TRP A 110 -3.22 -1.68 1.01
N LYS A 111 -3.11 -1.29 -0.26
CA LYS A 111 -4.06 -1.68 -1.30
C LYS A 111 -3.40 -1.57 -2.67
N LEU A 112 -3.63 -2.56 -3.54
CA LEU A 112 -3.37 -2.43 -4.97
C LEU A 112 -4.62 -1.89 -5.68
N SER A 113 -4.43 -0.97 -6.62
CA SER A 113 -5.52 -0.38 -7.39
C SER A 113 -5.02 0.09 -8.76
N TYR A 114 -5.86 -0.04 -9.79
CA TYR A 114 -5.64 0.58 -11.08
C TYR A 114 -6.36 1.93 -11.10
N TYR A 115 -5.59 3.02 -11.07
CA TYR A 115 -6.15 4.32 -10.76
C TYR A 115 -5.23 5.46 -11.26
N SER A 116 -5.77 6.66 -11.45
CA SER A 116 -5.01 7.87 -11.76
C SER A 116 -4.77 8.69 -10.49
N PRO A 117 -3.54 8.73 -9.95
CA PRO A 117 -3.24 9.56 -8.78
C PRO A 117 -3.30 11.06 -9.06
N GLU A 118 -3.25 11.47 -10.32
CA GLU A 118 -3.37 12.87 -10.75
C GLU A 118 -4.83 13.33 -10.91
N GLY A 119 -5.82 12.46 -10.63
CA GLY A 119 -7.25 12.74 -10.77
C GLY A 119 -7.84 12.27 -12.10
N GLU A 120 -9.06 12.74 -12.43
CA GLU A 120 -9.86 12.21 -13.55
C GLU A 120 -9.19 12.33 -14.92
N ASN A 121 -8.36 13.35 -15.13
CA ASN A 121 -7.68 13.61 -16.40
C ASN A 121 -6.25 13.02 -16.47
N GLY A 122 -5.79 12.36 -15.40
CA GLY A 122 -4.47 11.76 -15.34
C GLY A 122 -4.41 10.37 -15.96
N GLU A 123 -3.20 9.89 -16.22
CA GLU A 123 -2.98 8.54 -16.71
C GLU A 123 -3.23 7.51 -15.61
N LYS A 124 -4.11 6.54 -15.90
CA LYS A 124 -4.37 5.42 -14.98
C LYS A 124 -3.24 4.40 -15.07
N ARG A 125 -2.78 3.93 -13.92
CA ARG A 125 -1.72 2.95 -13.81
C ARG A 125 -1.90 2.03 -12.61
N ASN A 126 -1.12 0.97 -12.54
CA ASN A 126 -1.07 0.13 -11.36
C ASN A 126 -0.46 0.93 -10.21
N CYS A 127 -1.17 0.98 -9.09
CA CYS A 127 -0.77 1.75 -7.92
C CYS A 127 -0.75 0.86 -6.67
N LEU A 128 0.26 1.10 -5.83
CA LEU A 128 0.32 0.65 -4.45
C LEU A 128 -0.01 1.83 -3.54
N LEU A 129 -1.14 1.74 -2.86
CA LEU A 129 -1.57 2.73 -1.87
C LEU A 129 -1.06 2.29 -0.51
N LEU A 130 -0.31 3.16 0.15
CA LEU A 130 0.23 2.94 1.49
C LEU A 130 -0.24 4.07 2.41
N ASN A 131 -0.83 3.70 3.54
CA ASN A 131 -1.24 4.63 4.58
C ASN A 131 -0.85 4.04 5.94
N ALA A 132 0.20 4.57 6.55
CA ALA A 132 0.72 4.06 7.81
C ALA A 132 1.27 5.18 8.69
N HIS A 133 1.15 5.01 10.00
CA HIS A 133 1.61 5.94 11.02
C HIS A 133 2.67 5.30 11.91
N TYR A 134 3.65 6.09 12.32
CA TYR A 134 4.62 5.66 13.33
C TYR A 134 3.94 5.41 14.67
N GLU A 135 4.53 4.52 15.45
CA GLU A 135 4.09 4.14 16.79
C GLU A 135 4.99 4.79 17.86
N GLY A 136 4.56 4.71 19.13
CA GLY A 136 5.34 5.16 20.27
C GLY A 136 5.63 6.66 20.26
N ALA A 137 6.89 7.04 20.42
CA ALA A 137 7.33 8.43 20.49
C ALA A 137 7.05 9.22 19.22
N ASN A 138 6.98 8.55 18.07
CA ASN A 138 6.74 9.14 16.76
C ASN A 138 5.27 9.04 16.29
N SER A 139 4.33 8.65 17.16
CA SER A 139 2.93 8.35 16.81
C SER A 139 2.15 9.48 16.13
N GLY A 140 2.63 10.71 16.19
CA GLY A 140 2.04 11.86 15.48
C GLY A 140 2.46 12.00 14.02
N HIS A 141 3.40 11.18 13.54
CA HIS A 141 3.97 11.28 12.21
C HIS A 141 3.50 10.16 11.30
N MET A 142 3.36 10.47 10.02
CA MET A 142 3.04 9.49 8.99
C MET A 142 4.33 8.82 8.50
N ALA A 143 4.34 7.49 8.49
CA ALA A 143 5.37 6.71 7.81
C ALA A 143 5.10 6.66 6.31
N TYR A 144 3.82 6.51 5.94
CA TYR A 144 3.34 6.54 4.56
C TYR A 144 1.98 7.27 4.47
N SER A 145 1.83 8.12 3.46
CA SER A 145 0.57 8.71 3.01
C SER A 145 0.62 8.84 1.50
N ASN A 146 0.91 7.74 0.81
CA ASN A 146 1.35 7.83 -0.56
C ASN A 146 0.67 6.82 -1.47
N ILE A 147 0.59 7.21 -2.73
CA ILE A 147 0.20 6.37 -3.84
C ILE A 147 1.45 6.23 -4.71
N ALA A 148 2.07 5.06 -4.67
CA ALA A 148 3.22 4.75 -5.52
C ALA A 148 2.77 4.06 -6.80
N THR A 149 3.44 4.31 -7.90
CA THR A 149 3.33 3.46 -9.09
C THR A 149 3.84 2.06 -8.72
N PHE A 150 3.01 1.05 -8.95
CA PHE A 150 3.37 -0.35 -8.70
C PHE A 150 3.87 -0.97 -10.01
N ASP A 151 5.04 -1.60 -9.95
CA ASP A 151 5.64 -2.29 -11.11
C ASP A 151 5.30 -3.78 -11.08
N TYR A 152 5.85 -4.51 -10.10
CA TYR A 152 5.58 -5.94 -9.93
C TYR A 152 5.90 -6.45 -8.53
N ALA A 153 5.40 -7.65 -8.24
CA ALA A 153 5.85 -8.51 -7.16
C ALA A 153 6.02 -9.95 -7.67
N ASP A 154 7.05 -10.65 -7.20
CA ASP A 154 7.25 -12.07 -7.40
C ASP A 154 7.61 -12.76 -6.07
N GLU A 155 8.09 -14.00 -6.10
CA GLU A 155 8.44 -14.75 -4.89
C GLU A 155 9.62 -14.14 -4.11
N LYS A 156 10.45 -13.30 -4.74
CA LYS A 156 11.72 -12.79 -4.20
C LYS A 156 11.78 -11.27 -4.14
N THR A 157 11.07 -10.59 -5.02
CA THR A 157 11.21 -9.16 -5.21
C THR A 157 9.86 -8.45 -5.23
N LEU A 158 9.82 -7.24 -4.68
CA LEU A 158 8.71 -6.29 -4.74
C LEU A 158 9.26 -4.96 -5.24
N ARG A 159 8.69 -4.41 -6.32
CA ARG A 159 9.16 -3.18 -6.94
C ARG A 159 8.04 -2.17 -7.12
N PHE A 160 8.28 -0.96 -6.64
CA PHE A 160 7.37 0.18 -6.80
C PHE A 160 8.16 1.50 -6.81
N GLU A 161 7.50 2.61 -7.11
CA GLU A 161 8.10 3.94 -7.12
C GLU A 161 8.61 4.32 -5.72
N GLY A 162 9.89 4.67 -5.62
CA GLY A 162 10.55 4.97 -4.35
C GLY A 162 10.21 6.38 -3.83
N PHE A 163 9.99 6.49 -2.50
CA PHE A 163 9.71 7.77 -1.85
C PHE A 163 10.99 8.45 -1.36
N TYR A 164 11.72 7.80 -0.48
CA TYR A 164 12.94 8.34 0.13
C TYR A 164 14.19 7.89 -0.61
N PHE A 165 14.20 6.63 -1.01
CA PHE A 165 15.28 6.01 -1.76
C PHE A 165 14.73 5.46 -3.06
N LYS A 166 15.50 5.64 -4.11
CA LYS A 166 15.15 5.16 -5.45
C LYS A 166 16.40 5.03 -6.29
N ASP A 167 16.37 4.14 -7.24
CA ASP A 167 17.37 4.04 -8.28
C ASP A 167 17.29 5.25 -9.25
N LYS A 168 18.16 5.27 -10.25
CA LYS A 168 18.20 6.34 -11.28
C LYS A 168 16.90 6.46 -12.07
N ASP A 169 16.09 5.39 -12.11
CA ASP A 169 14.85 5.33 -12.86
C ASP A 169 13.60 5.61 -11.96
N GLY A 170 13.82 5.91 -10.68
CA GLY A 170 12.77 6.29 -9.74
C GLY A 170 12.20 5.14 -8.92
N TRP A 171 12.72 3.92 -9.06
CA TRP A 171 12.20 2.71 -8.44
C TRP A 171 12.94 2.32 -7.17
N ILE A 172 12.24 1.62 -6.28
CA ILE A 172 12.82 0.92 -5.15
C ILE A 172 12.47 -0.58 -5.27
N THR A 173 13.44 -1.43 -5.02
CA THR A 173 13.27 -2.88 -5.06
C THR A 173 13.53 -3.48 -3.69
N PHE A 174 12.47 -3.99 -3.07
CA PHE A 174 12.54 -4.74 -1.83
C PHE A 174 12.81 -6.22 -2.13
N LEU A 175 13.54 -6.87 -1.26
CA LEU A 175 13.78 -8.31 -1.29
C LEU A 175 12.92 -8.99 -0.22
N ARG A 176 12.42 -10.18 -0.51
CA ARG A 176 11.69 -10.97 0.48
C ARG A 176 12.66 -11.43 1.57
N GLY A 177 12.33 -11.14 2.85
CA GLY A 177 13.18 -11.51 3.97
C GLY A 177 12.78 -10.85 5.27
N GLU A 178 13.35 -11.36 6.37
CA GLU A 178 13.12 -10.91 7.75
C GLU A 178 14.44 -10.55 8.47
N ALA A 179 15.48 -10.22 7.72
CA ALA A 179 16.76 -9.84 8.33
C ALA A 179 16.60 -8.59 9.21
N GLU A 180 17.37 -8.53 10.27
CA GLU A 180 17.53 -7.34 11.09
C GLU A 180 18.54 -6.38 10.43
N PRO A 181 18.42 -5.06 10.66
CA PRO A 181 19.38 -4.10 10.11
C PRO A 181 20.79 -4.40 10.63
N GLY A 182 21.77 -4.33 9.75
CA GLY A 182 23.18 -4.56 10.07
C GLY A 182 23.88 -3.44 10.85
N PHE A 183 23.09 -2.45 11.39
CA PHE A 183 23.62 -1.26 12.08
C PHE A 183 22.67 -0.74 13.14
#